data_3cebb17122e80715c458e250a74325f0
#
_entry.id   3cebb17122e80715c458e250a74325f0
#
_cell.length_a   1.000
_cell.length_b   1.000
_cell.length_c   1.000
_cell.angle_alpha   90.00
_cell.angle_beta   90.00
_cell.angle_gamma   90.00
#
_symmetry.space_group_name_H-M   'P 1'
#
loop_
_entity.id
_entity.type
_entity.pdbx_description
1 polymer ?
#
loop_
_entity_poly.entity_id
_entity_poly.type
_entity_poly.pdbx_seq_one_letter_code
_entity_poly.pdbx_strand_id
1 'polypeptide(L)'
;MSTLLEQAELAADLLGAAAHENGRIVCTAESLTGGMVSELITSVAGSSAWFDRGYVTYQISGKEEMIDVPAEVIAEFGVVSEPVAEAMARGAPVSYTHLRAHETELHL
;
A
#
# COMPACT_ATOMS: atom_id res chain seq x y z
N MET A 1 23.11 -6.40 16.89
CA MET A 1 21.68 -6.09 17.02
C MET A 1 21.22 -5.23 15.85
N SER A 2 20.13 -5.60 15.19
CA SER A 2 19.63 -4.86 14.03
C SER A 2 18.95 -3.57 14.44
N THR A 3 19.13 -2.50 13.66
CA THR A 3 18.36 -1.28 13.81
C THR A 3 16.94 -1.47 13.24
N LEU A 4 16.04 -0.57 13.55
CA LEU A 4 14.69 -0.58 12.96
C LEU A 4 14.75 -0.43 11.44
N LEU A 5 15.67 0.41 10.94
CA LEU A 5 15.83 0.58 9.50
C LEU A 5 16.30 -0.70 8.83
N GLU A 6 17.27 -1.39 9.40
CA GLU A 6 17.75 -2.68 8.88
C GLU A 6 16.63 -3.71 8.86
N GLN A 7 15.80 -3.74 9.91
CA GLN A 7 14.65 -4.64 9.96
C GLN A 7 13.62 -4.31 8.89
N ALA A 8 13.37 -3.02 8.64
CA ALA A 8 12.43 -2.57 7.61
C ALA A 8 12.96 -2.92 6.22
N GLU A 9 14.25 -2.73 5.99
CA GLU A 9 14.88 -3.10 4.72
C GLU A 9 14.80 -4.60 4.46
N LEU A 10 15.04 -5.41 5.49
CA LEU A 10 14.90 -6.86 5.39
C LEU A 10 13.44 -7.25 5.09
N ALA A 11 12.49 -6.60 5.75
CA ALA A 11 11.07 -6.85 5.50
C ALA A 11 10.69 -6.54 4.05
N ALA A 12 11.22 -5.44 3.50
CA ALA A 12 10.99 -5.07 2.11
C ALA A 12 11.58 -6.09 1.14
N ASP A 13 12.79 -6.60 1.43
CA ASP A 13 13.41 -7.64 0.63
C ASP A 13 12.56 -8.92 0.64
N LEU A 14 12.08 -9.33 1.81
CA LEU A 14 11.24 -10.52 1.96
C LEU A 14 9.89 -10.35 1.24
N LEU A 15 9.31 -9.17 1.32
CA LEU A 15 8.08 -8.87 0.59
C LEU A 15 8.28 -9.02 -0.92
N GLY A 16 9.37 -8.45 -1.42
CA GLY A 16 9.70 -8.53 -2.84
C GLY A 16 9.92 -9.97 -3.32
N ALA A 17 10.63 -10.77 -2.54
CA ALA A 17 10.85 -12.17 -2.86
C ALA A 17 9.53 -12.94 -2.90
N ALA A 18 8.66 -12.72 -1.93
CA ALA A 18 7.35 -13.36 -1.87
C ALA A 18 6.44 -12.93 -3.04
N ALA A 19 6.42 -11.65 -3.35
CA ALA A 19 5.63 -11.12 -4.44
C ALA A 19 6.07 -11.69 -5.79
N HIS A 20 7.38 -11.68 -6.02
CA HIS A 20 7.96 -12.21 -7.25
C HIS A 20 7.67 -13.71 -7.41
N GLU A 21 7.90 -14.47 -6.35
CA GLU A 21 7.67 -15.92 -6.36
C GLU A 21 6.22 -16.28 -6.64
N ASN A 22 5.28 -15.50 -6.12
CA ASN A 22 3.85 -15.77 -6.24
C ASN A 22 3.16 -15.02 -7.40
N GLY A 23 3.91 -14.30 -8.21
CA GLY A 23 3.35 -13.53 -9.33
C GLY A 23 2.40 -12.43 -8.89
N ARG A 24 2.70 -11.77 -7.77
CA ARG A 24 1.86 -10.71 -7.21
C ARG A 24 2.43 -9.34 -7.53
N ILE A 25 1.52 -8.39 -7.67
CA ILE A 25 1.86 -6.98 -7.80
C ILE A 25 1.48 -6.29 -6.50
N VAL A 26 2.39 -5.49 -5.97
CA VAL A 26 2.22 -4.78 -4.70
C VAL A 26 1.90 -3.32 -4.98
N CYS A 27 0.95 -2.79 -4.23
CA CYS A 27 0.72 -1.36 -4.12
C CYS A 27 0.63 -1.00 -2.64
N THR A 28 0.80 0.28 -2.33
CA THR A 28 0.77 0.75 -0.95
C THR A 28 -0.28 1.84 -0.76
N ALA A 29 -0.76 1.96 0.46
CA ALA A 29 -1.59 3.08 0.88
C ALA A 29 -1.03 3.58 2.20
N GLU A 30 -0.61 4.83 2.23
CA GLU A 30 0.05 5.43 3.38
C GLU A 30 -0.64 6.71 3.83
N SER A 31 -0.56 7.00 5.11
CA SER A 31 -1.03 8.26 5.68
C SER A 31 0.12 8.92 6.46
N LEU A 32 0.27 8.58 7.73
CA LEU A 32 1.26 9.23 8.59
C LEU A 32 2.71 8.96 8.16
N THR A 33 2.97 7.87 7.49
CA THR A 33 4.31 7.53 7.00
C THR A 33 4.74 8.37 5.79
N GLY A 34 3.79 9.03 5.14
CA GLY A 34 4.06 10.05 4.12
C GLY A 34 4.84 9.60 2.89
N GLY A 35 4.88 8.30 2.61
CA GLY A 35 5.62 7.73 1.48
C GLY A 35 6.82 6.90 1.89
N MET A 36 7.12 6.79 3.19
CA MET A 36 8.29 6.05 3.65
C MET A 36 8.22 4.57 3.33
N VAL A 37 7.03 3.96 3.40
CA VAL A 37 6.87 2.54 3.08
C VAL A 37 7.18 2.30 1.60
N SER A 38 6.65 3.15 0.72
CA SER A 38 6.93 3.08 -0.71
C SER A 38 8.41 3.30 -1.00
N GLU A 39 9.05 4.23 -0.29
CA GLU A 39 10.49 4.49 -0.42
C GLU A 39 11.30 3.25 -0.07
N LEU A 40 11.00 2.60 1.05
CA LEU A 40 11.69 1.39 1.46
C LEU A 40 11.52 0.26 0.44
N ILE A 41 10.31 0.10 -0.08
CA ILE A 41 10.02 -0.92 -1.09
C ILE A 41 10.78 -0.63 -2.38
N THR A 42 10.74 0.60 -2.85
CA THR A 42 11.39 0.95 -4.13
C THR A 42 12.91 0.98 -4.04
N SER A 43 13.49 0.97 -2.85
CA SER A 43 14.93 0.84 -2.68
C SER A 43 15.42 -0.60 -2.87
N VAL A 44 14.52 -1.56 -2.91
CA VAL A 44 14.89 -2.96 -3.19
C VAL A 44 15.23 -3.11 -4.66
N ALA A 45 16.39 -3.72 -4.95
CA ALA A 45 16.81 -3.94 -6.33
C ALA A 45 15.79 -4.81 -7.07
N GLY A 46 15.38 -4.39 -8.25
CA GLY A 46 14.42 -5.13 -9.06
C GLY A 46 12.97 -4.96 -8.66
N SER A 47 12.66 -4.02 -7.75
CA SER A 47 11.29 -3.82 -7.25
C SER A 47 10.29 -3.45 -8.35
N SER A 48 10.75 -2.89 -9.46
CA SER A 48 9.85 -2.55 -10.57
C SER A 48 9.15 -3.76 -11.18
N ALA A 49 9.65 -4.96 -10.92
CA ALA A 49 9.03 -6.19 -11.41
C ALA A 49 7.77 -6.56 -10.63
N TRP A 50 7.60 -6.05 -9.41
CA TRP A 50 6.49 -6.45 -8.53
C TRP A 50 5.83 -5.29 -7.78
N PHE A 51 6.41 -4.09 -7.80
CA PHE A 51 5.76 -2.92 -7.19
C PHE A 51 5.22 -2.00 -8.28
N ASP A 52 3.96 -1.60 -8.17
CA ASP A 52 3.32 -0.75 -9.17
C ASP A 52 3.25 0.71 -8.73
N ARG A 53 2.54 0.99 -7.65
CA ARG A 53 2.32 2.36 -7.18
C ARG A 53 1.97 2.42 -5.71
N GLY A 54 2.10 3.62 -5.14
CA GLY A 54 1.68 3.92 -3.79
C GLY A 54 0.76 5.13 -3.77
N TYR A 55 -0.19 5.13 -2.83
CA TYR A 55 -1.07 6.25 -2.58
C TYR A 55 -0.73 6.85 -1.22
N VAL A 56 -0.40 8.12 -1.19
CA VAL A 56 -0.19 8.85 0.07
C VAL A 56 -1.43 9.71 0.28
N THR A 57 -2.29 9.27 1.18
CA THR A 57 -3.60 9.89 1.41
C THR A 57 -3.64 10.45 2.83
N TYR A 58 -2.97 11.57 3.02
CA TYR A 58 -2.78 12.15 4.35
C TYR A 58 -4.09 12.69 4.94
N GLN A 59 -4.87 13.42 4.14
CA GLN A 59 -6.15 13.97 4.55
C GLN A 59 -7.29 12.99 4.32
N ILE A 60 -8.39 13.17 5.05
CA ILE A 60 -9.60 12.35 4.88
C ILE A 60 -10.10 12.39 3.45
N SER A 61 -10.11 13.58 2.82
CA SER A 61 -10.53 13.73 1.43
C SER A 61 -9.71 12.87 0.47
N GLY A 62 -8.40 12.77 0.70
CA GLY A 62 -7.55 11.90 -0.13
C GLY A 62 -7.91 10.43 0.03
N LYS A 63 -8.21 10.01 1.26
CA LYS A 63 -8.61 8.62 1.51
C LYS A 63 -9.90 8.27 0.79
N GLU A 64 -10.86 9.20 0.78
CA GLU A 64 -12.15 8.99 0.12
C GLU A 64 -12.04 9.07 -1.40
N GLU A 65 -11.35 10.11 -1.89
CA GLU A 65 -11.28 10.39 -3.33
C GLU A 65 -10.35 9.47 -4.10
N MET A 66 -9.20 9.15 -3.52
CA MET A 66 -8.17 8.39 -4.23
C MET A 66 -8.29 6.88 -4.07
N ILE A 67 -8.71 6.41 -2.91
CA ILE A 67 -8.74 4.98 -2.60
C ILE A 67 -10.07 4.53 -2.00
N ASP A 68 -11.12 5.31 -2.22
CA ASP A 68 -12.51 4.92 -1.90
C ASP A 68 -12.76 4.44 -0.46
N VAL A 69 -12.07 5.01 0.52
CA VAL A 69 -12.37 4.68 1.92
C VAL A 69 -13.77 5.19 2.25
N PRO A 70 -14.68 4.32 2.72
CA PRO A 70 -16.04 4.75 3.04
C PRO A 70 -16.06 5.78 4.16
N ALA A 71 -16.78 6.87 3.95
CA ALA A 71 -16.89 7.94 4.94
C ALA A 71 -17.45 7.43 6.27
N GLU A 72 -18.37 6.48 6.23
CA GLU A 72 -18.98 5.89 7.41
C GLU A 72 -17.98 5.09 8.25
N VAL A 73 -16.97 4.50 7.64
CA VAL A 73 -15.92 3.78 8.38
C VAL A 73 -15.08 4.78 9.17
N ILE A 74 -14.74 5.90 8.56
CA ILE A 74 -13.99 6.97 9.22
C ILE A 74 -14.82 7.57 10.37
N ALA A 75 -16.11 7.80 10.12
CA ALA A 75 -17.01 8.37 11.12
C ALA A 75 -17.20 7.44 12.33
N GLU A 76 -17.32 6.14 12.09
CA GLU A 76 -17.56 5.17 13.15
C GLU A 76 -16.30 4.86 13.97
N PHE A 77 -15.18 4.64 13.31
CA PHE A 77 -13.97 4.14 13.98
C PHE A 77 -12.88 5.18 14.20
N GLY A 78 -13.01 6.36 13.60
CA GLY A 78 -11.97 7.38 13.63
C GLY A 78 -10.93 7.16 12.56
N VAL A 79 -10.29 8.26 12.14
CA VAL A 79 -9.37 8.24 11.00
C VAL A 79 -8.10 7.42 11.30
N VAL A 80 -7.68 7.36 12.56
CA VAL A 80 -6.53 6.55 12.99
C VAL A 80 -7.08 5.29 13.66
N SER A 81 -7.31 4.25 12.89
CA SER A 81 -7.89 3.01 13.38
C SER A 81 -7.56 1.85 12.44
N GLU A 82 -7.63 0.64 12.96
CA GLU A 82 -7.44 -0.56 12.15
C GLU A 82 -8.47 -0.68 11.02
N PRO A 83 -9.78 -0.44 11.26
CA PRO A 83 -10.76 -0.50 10.18
C PRO A 83 -10.47 0.46 9.03
N VAL A 84 -9.97 1.67 9.32
CA VAL A 84 -9.60 2.62 8.28
C VAL A 84 -8.34 2.15 7.55
N ALA A 85 -7.33 1.66 8.27
CA ALA A 85 -6.13 1.11 7.65
C ALA A 85 -6.46 -0.06 6.72
N GLU A 86 -7.35 -0.94 7.14
CA GLU A 86 -7.81 -2.06 6.33
C GLU A 86 -8.56 -1.58 5.08
N ALA A 87 -9.44 -0.60 5.23
CA ALA A 87 -10.16 -0.02 4.11
C ALA A 87 -9.22 0.64 3.10
N MET A 88 -8.15 1.30 3.58
CA MET A 88 -7.12 1.88 2.73
C MET A 88 -6.41 0.79 1.92
N ALA A 89 -6.02 -0.29 2.58
CA ALA A 89 -5.33 -1.39 1.93
C ALA A 89 -6.21 -2.08 0.88
N ARG A 90 -7.52 -2.17 1.12
CA ARG A 90 -8.47 -2.74 0.17
C ARG A 90 -8.77 -1.81 -0.99
N GLY A 91 -8.82 -0.51 -0.72
CA GLY A 91 -9.17 0.50 -1.72
C GLY A 91 -8.06 0.79 -2.72
N ALA A 92 -6.80 0.71 -2.31
CA ALA A 92 -5.68 1.03 -3.18
C ALA A 92 -5.63 0.17 -4.46
N PRO A 93 -5.66 -1.17 -4.39
CA PRO A 93 -5.64 -1.97 -5.62
C PRO A 93 -6.87 -1.78 -6.48
N VAL A 94 -8.04 -1.59 -5.89
CA VAL A 94 -9.28 -1.35 -6.65
C VAL A 94 -9.18 -0.06 -7.43
N SER A 95 -8.62 0.99 -6.83
CA SER A 95 -8.54 2.31 -7.45
C SER A 95 -7.72 2.33 -8.72
N TYR A 96 -6.57 1.64 -8.75
CA TYR A 96 -5.82 1.60 -10.00
C TYR A 96 -6.29 0.49 -10.93
N THR A 97 -6.91 -0.55 -10.42
CA THR A 97 -7.48 -1.62 -11.25
C THR A 97 -8.61 -1.10 -12.13
N HIS A 98 -9.35 -0.09 -11.66
CA HIS A 98 -10.36 0.59 -12.48
C HIS A 98 -9.74 1.26 -13.72
N LEU A 99 -8.50 1.73 -13.62
CA LEU A 99 -7.79 2.33 -14.75
C LEU A 99 -7.22 1.27 -15.69
N ARG A 100 -7.08 0.04 -15.23
CA ARG A 100 -6.51 -1.09 -15.95
C ARG A 100 -7.48 -2.27 -15.93
N ALA A 101 -8.72 -1.98 -16.28
CA ALA A 101 -9.85 -2.90 -16.12
C ALA A 101 -9.69 -4.27 -16.79
N HIS A 102 -8.83 -4.38 -17.81
CA HIS A 102 -8.57 -5.62 -18.53
C HIS A 102 -7.52 -6.51 -17.85
N GLU A 103 -6.90 -6.03 -16.78
CA GLU A 103 -5.89 -6.78 -16.06
C GLU A 103 -6.49 -7.42 -14.81
N THR A 104 -6.14 -8.68 -14.60
CA THR A 104 -6.53 -9.40 -13.39
C THR A 104 -5.28 -9.63 -12.56
N GLU A 105 -5.16 -8.93 -11.45
CA GLU A 105 -3.99 -9.00 -10.58
C GLU A 105 -4.43 -9.08 -9.13
N LEU A 106 -3.63 -9.75 -8.32
CA LEU A 106 -3.81 -9.77 -6.88
C LEU A 106 -2.84 -8.81 -6.24
N HIS A 107 -3.33 -7.99 -5.33
CA HIS A 107 -2.55 -6.93 -4.70
C HIS A 107 -2.40 -7.18 -3.21
N LEU A 108 -1.23 -6.90 -2.70
CA LEU A 108 -0.87 -7.10 -1.29
C LEU A 108 -0.78 -5.77 -0.56
#